data_900296a24b9948a771438b1edc4f72c6
#
_entry.id   900296a24b9948a771438b1edc4f72c6
#
_cell.length_a   1.000
_cell.length_b   1.000
_cell.length_c   1.000
_cell.angle_alpha   90.00
_cell.angle_beta   90.00
_cell.angle_gamma   90.00
#
_symmetry.space_group_name_H-M   'P 1'
#
loop_
_entity.id
_entity.type
_entity.pdbx_description
1 polymer ?
#
loop_
_entity_poly.entity_id
_entity_poly.type
_entity_poly.pdbx_seq_one_letter_code
_entity_poly.pdbx_strand_id
1 'polypeptide(L)'
;MESIQNLRILSQIFSPSMFEKIIRGQDTLSFIKKINKHFQSQKINHTNLEIIKVVYKALQKDYRCEYIYKNNLLLDIIKRYRLDNTLTLNELKIGSSKADLVMLNGVIRIFEIKTELDGFSKLSKQISDYQKFADEVYVVTDEKYAQKIKIEYANTNVGIIVFNKNNKLIDEKKASNNDENLDFKTIFKILRKQEYLDLVESEFGFIPDVPNTCLLYTSPSP
;
A
#
# COMPACT_ATOMS: atom_id res chain seq x y z
N MET A 1 -23.18 9.47 -14.16
CA MET A 1 -22.95 8.04 -13.82
C MET A 1 -22.11 7.32 -14.88
N GLU A 2 -22.37 7.46 -16.15
CA GLU A 2 -21.61 6.80 -17.24
C GLU A 2 -20.12 7.18 -17.27
N SER A 3 -19.74 8.41 -16.90
CA SER A 3 -18.34 8.84 -16.87
C SER A 3 -17.52 8.16 -15.76
N ILE A 4 -18.06 7.98 -14.56
CA ILE A 4 -17.37 7.34 -13.42
C ILE A 4 -17.17 5.84 -13.69
N GLN A 5 -18.16 5.18 -14.28
CA GLN A 5 -18.06 3.78 -14.65
C GLN A 5 -16.97 3.54 -15.71
N ASN A 6 -16.84 4.47 -16.65
CA ASN A 6 -15.78 4.45 -17.64
C ASN A 6 -14.39 4.66 -17.00
N LEU A 7 -14.25 5.59 -16.05
CA LEU A 7 -13.00 5.81 -15.33
C LEU A 7 -12.59 4.59 -14.47
N ARG A 8 -13.55 3.91 -13.85
CA ARG A 8 -13.31 2.64 -13.15
C ARG A 8 -12.76 1.57 -14.09
N ILE A 9 -13.28 1.47 -15.32
CA ILE A 9 -12.75 0.54 -16.32
C ILE A 9 -11.34 0.97 -16.76
N LEU A 10 -11.12 2.27 -16.95
CA LEU A 10 -9.82 2.80 -17.35
C LEU A 10 -8.77 2.65 -16.25
N SER A 11 -9.15 2.66 -14.98
CA SER A 11 -8.20 2.44 -13.87
C SER A 11 -7.54 1.06 -13.91
N GLN A 12 -8.16 0.08 -14.58
CA GLN A 12 -7.60 -1.26 -14.75
C GLN A 12 -6.29 -1.28 -15.57
N ILE A 13 -5.97 -0.20 -16.31
CA ILE A 13 -4.68 -0.09 -17.02
C ILE A 13 -3.49 -0.16 -16.05
N PHE A 14 -3.69 0.28 -14.82
CA PHE A 14 -2.67 0.28 -13.77
C PHE A 14 -2.64 -1.02 -12.96
N SER A 15 -3.47 -2.02 -13.31
CA SER A 15 -3.32 -3.35 -12.73
C SER A 15 -2.07 -4.04 -13.28
N PRO A 16 -1.33 -4.84 -12.48
CA PRO A 16 -0.12 -5.52 -12.93
C PRO A 16 -0.34 -6.35 -14.20
N SER A 17 -1.46 -7.08 -14.28
CA SER A 17 -1.78 -7.93 -15.42
C SER A 17 -2.03 -7.15 -16.71
N MET A 18 -2.69 -6.00 -16.64
CA MET A 18 -2.94 -5.16 -17.82
C MET A 18 -1.66 -4.42 -18.24
N PHE A 19 -0.91 -3.92 -17.26
CA PHE A 19 0.35 -3.24 -17.54
C PHE A 19 1.37 -4.16 -18.22
N GLU A 20 1.45 -5.41 -17.79
CA GLU A 20 2.27 -6.44 -18.42
C GLU A 20 1.84 -6.69 -19.89
N LYS A 21 0.54 -6.79 -20.17
CA LYS A 21 0.03 -6.92 -21.55
C LYS A 21 0.40 -5.73 -22.43
N ILE A 22 0.32 -4.50 -21.88
CA ILE A 22 0.70 -3.28 -22.62
C ILE A 22 2.19 -3.30 -22.96
N ILE A 23 3.06 -3.65 -22.01
CA ILE A 23 4.51 -3.73 -22.23
C ILE A 23 4.85 -4.80 -23.28
N ARG A 24 4.18 -5.94 -23.22
CA ARG A 24 4.39 -7.05 -24.17
C ARG A 24 3.72 -6.83 -25.54
N GLY A 25 3.02 -5.72 -25.75
CA GLY A 25 2.28 -5.45 -26.99
C GLY A 25 1.10 -6.40 -27.22
N GLN A 26 0.59 -7.08 -26.18
CA GLN A 26 -0.49 -8.04 -26.27
C GLN A 26 -1.85 -7.35 -26.14
N ASP A 27 -2.75 -7.62 -27.08
CA ASP A 27 -4.20 -7.27 -27.12
C ASP A 27 -4.63 -5.99 -26.39
N THR A 28 -4.03 -4.88 -26.78
CA THR A 28 -4.40 -3.55 -26.25
C THR A 28 -5.56 -2.91 -27.04
N LEU A 29 -5.98 -3.51 -28.15
CA LEU A 29 -6.99 -2.92 -29.06
C LEU A 29 -8.35 -2.71 -28.41
N SER A 30 -8.81 -3.65 -27.59
CA SER A 30 -10.08 -3.53 -26.89
C SER A 30 -10.04 -2.40 -25.85
N PHE A 31 -8.89 -2.24 -25.20
CA PHE A 31 -8.65 -1.18 -24.22
C PHE A 31 -8.52 0.19 -24.89
N ILE A 32 -7.78 0.28 -25.99
CA ILE A 32 -7.65 1.50 -26.81
C ILE A 32 -9.03 1.96 -27.30
N LYS A 33 -9.90 1.06 -27.73
CA LYS A 33 -11.29 1.39 -28.09
C LYS A 33 -12.06 2.03 -26.95
N LYS A 34 -11.91 1.53 -25.70
CA LYS A 34 -12.56 2.11 -24.52
C LYS A 34 -12.02 3.49 -24.20
N ILE A 35 -10.69 3.68 -24.31
CA ILE A 35 -10.03 4.97 -24.13
C ILE A 35 -10.54 5.97 -25.16
N ASN A 36 -10.52 5.62 -26.42
CA ASN A 36 -10.99 6.48 -27.50
C ASN A 36 -12.48 6.86 -27.34
N LYS A 37 -13.32 5.94 -26.87
CA LYS A 37 -14.71 6.22 -26.56
C LYS A 37 -14.84 7.23 -25.42
N HIS A 38 -13.99 7.18 -24.40
CA HIS A 38 -14.03 8.10 -23.25
C HIS A 38 -13.45 9.49 -23.60
N PHE A 39 -12.39 9.52 -24.43
CA PHE A 39 -11.68 10.74 -24.81
C PHE A 39 -11.96 11.21 -26.24
N GLN A 40 -13.16 10.97 -26.76
CA GLN A 40 -13.59 11.26 -28.14
C GLN A 40 -13.26 12.68 -28.66
N SER A 41 -13.04 13.64 -27.77
CA SER A 41 -12.72 15.03 -28.12
C SER A 41 -11.21 15.34 -28.19
N GLN A 42 -10.34 14.42 -27.82
CA GLN A 42 -8.88 14.61 -27.87
C GLN A 42 -8.27 13.69 -28.92
N LYS A 43 -7.56 14.27 -29.92
CA LYS A 43 -6.68 13.47 -30.79
C LYS A 43 -5.52 12.95 -29.95
N ILE A 44 -5.66 11.74 -29.42
CA ILE A 44 -4.57 11.08 -28.70
C ILE A 44 -3.71 10.38 -29.73
N ASN A 45 -2.48 10.86 -29.93
CA ASN A 45 -1.47 10.09 -30.62
C ASN A 45 -1.23 8.81 -29.84
N HIS A 46 -1.32 7.66 -30.48
CA HIS A 46 -1.54 6.36 -29.84
C HIS A 46 -0.29 5.69 -29.27
N THR A 47 0.66 6.44 -28.72
CA THR A 47 1.75 5.80 -27.97
C THR A 47 1.22 5.35 -26.60
N ASN A 48 1.68 4.18 -26.13
CA ASN A 48 1.30 3.66 -24.81
C ASN A 48 1.57 4.68 -23.69
N LEU A 49 2.66 5.45 -23.80
CA LEU A 49 3.02 6.47 -22.82
C LEU A 49 1.99 7.62 -22.76
N GLU A 50 1.52 8.09 -23.91
CA GLU A 50 0.52 9.16 -23.96
C GLU A 50 -0.82 8.69 -23.42
N ILE A 51 -1.21 7.46 -23.76
CA ILE A 51 -2.41 6.82 -23.22
C ILE A 51 -2.34 6.76 -21.68
N ILE A 52 -1.24 6.24 -21.14
CA ILE A 52 -1.03 6.14 -19.69
C ILE A 52 -1.12 7.53 -19.03
N LYS A 53 -0.46 8.55 -19.60
CA LYS A 53 -0.48 9.92 -19.07
C LYS A 53 -1.87 10.53 -19.07
N VAL A 54 -2.64 10.35 -20.16
CA VAL A 54 -3.99 10.90 -20.28
C VAL A 54 -4.94 10.22 -19.28
N VAL A 55 -4.91 8.89 -19.21
CA VAL A 55 -5.73 8.12 -18.25
C VAL A 55 -5.36 8.48 -16.82
N TYR A 56 -4.08 8.57 -16.48
CA TYR A 56 -3.62 8.94 -15.14
C TYR A 56 -4.15 10.31 -14.72
N LYS A 57 -4.05 11.33 -15.59
CA LYS A 57 -4.58 12.68 -15.32
C LYS A 57 -6.09 12.68 -15.10
N ALA A 58 -6.85 11.92 -15.91
CA ALA A 58 -8.29 11.81 -15.75
C ALA A 58 -8.66 11.14 -14.43
N LEU A 59 -7.99 10.04 -14.07
CA LEU A 59 -8.20 9.37 -12.78
C LEU A 59 -7.85 10.28 -11.61
N GLN A 60 -6.74 10.99 -11.68
CA GLN A 60 -6.30 11.90 -10.63
C GLN A 60 -7.29 13.04 -10.38
N LYS A 61 -7.98 13.48 -11.42
CA LYS A 61 -8.98 14.55 -11.35
C LYS A 61 -10.35 14.05 -10.89
N ASP A 62 -10.85 12.97 -11.51
CA ASP A 62 -12.26 12.63 -11.46
C ASP A 62 -12.55 11.26 -10.81
N TYR A 63 -11.53 10.44 -10.56
CA TYR A 63 -11.67 9.10 -9.99
C TYR A 63 -10.42 8.67 -9.25
N ARG A 64 -10.22 9.19 -8.04
CA ARG A 64 -9.01 8.92 -7.23
C ARG A 64 -9.09 7.53 -6.59
N CYS A 65 -8.82 6.49 -7.42
CA CYS A 65 -8.73 5.11 -6.96
C CYS A 65 -7.46 4.88 -6.13
N GLU A 66 -7.38 3.74 -5.47
CA GLU A 66 -6.24 3.32 -4.62
C GLU A 66 -4.88 3.47 -5.30
N TYR A 67 -4.77 3.16 -6.60
CA TYR A 67 -3.54 3.36 -7.37
C TYR A 67 -3.04 4.82 -7.34
N ILE A 68 -3.95 5.78 -7.44
CA ILE A 68 -3.59 7.22 -7.39
C ILE A 68 -3.02 7.58 -6.00
N TYR A 69 -3.63 7.06 -4.93
CA TYR A 69 -3.11 7.25 -3.57
C TYR A 69 -1.75 6.60 -3.38
N LYS A 70 -1.60 5.32 -3.76
CA LYS A 70 -0.33 4.57 -3.67
C LYS A 70 0.80 5.28 -4.42
N ASN A 71 0.54 5.72 -5.65
CA ASN A 71 1.55 6.38 -6.46
C ASN A 71 1.99 7.72 -5.85
N ASN A 72 1.05 8.54 -5.39
CA ASN A 72 1.39 9.82 -4.75
C ASN A 72 2.10 9.60 -3.41
N LEU A 73 1.69 8.62 -2.62
CA LEU A 73 2.35 8.24 -1.37
C LEU A 73 3.79 7.77 -1.62
N LEU A 74 4.00 6.91 -2.61
CA LEU A 74 5.33 6.43 -2.97
C LEU A 74 6.24 7.58 -3.41
N LEU A 75 5.73 8.49 -4.23
CA LEU A 75 6.48 9.68 -4.66
C LEU A 75 6.83 10.61 -3.48
N ASP A 76 5.96 10.71 -2.50
CA ASP A 76 6.21 11.48 -1.28
C ASP A 76 7.27 10.79 -0.39
N ILE A 77 7.19 9.47 -0.21
CA ILE A 77 8.19 8.65 0.48
C ILE A 77 9.57 8.82 -0.17
N ILE A 78 9.65 8.72 -1.50
CA ILE A 78 10.89 8.91 -2.26
C ILE A 78 11.51 10.30 -2.00
N LYS A 79 10.71 11.33 -1.84
CA LYS A 79 11.20 12.69 -1.55
C LYS A 79 11.66 12.87 -0.11
N ARG A 80 11.04 12.19 0.85
CA ARG A 80 11.31 12.34 2.29
C ARG A 80 12.46 11.45 2.76
N TYR A 81 12.63 10.27 2.14
CA TYR A 81 13.58 9.26 2.59
C TYR A 81 14.61 8.94 1.51
N ARG A 82 15.78 8.51 1.93
CA ARG A 82 16.84 8.08 1.01
C ARG A 82 16.49 6.70 0.45
N LEU A 83 16.58 6.57 -0.88
CA LEU A 83 16.21 5.31 -1.58
C LEU A 83 17.21 4.19 -1.35
N ASP A 84 18.47 4.52 -1.13
CA ASP A 84 19.56 3.58 -0.92
C ASP A 84 19.35 2.68 0.31
N ASN A 85 18.60 3.16 1.32
CA ASN A 85 18.31 2.44 2.56
C ASN A 85 16.79 2.23 2.78
N THR A 86 15.98 2.31 1.74
CA THR A 86 14.53 2.19 1.86
C THR A 86 14.01 1.07 0.98
N LEU A 87 13.36 0.07 1.59
CA LEU A 87 12.60 -0.97 0.90
C LEU A 87 11.11 -0.68 1.03
N THR A 88 10.36 -0.82 -0.07
CA THR A 88 8.91 -0.76 -0.05
C THR A 88 8.30 -2.08 -0.53
N LEU A 89 7.31 -2.58 0.19
CA LEU A 89 6.56 -3.78 -0.15
C LEU A 89 5.08 -3.43 -0.33
N ASN A 90 4.47 -3.95 -1.38
CA ASN A 90 3.05 -3.81 -1.62
C ASN A 90 2.32 -5.09 -1.18
N GLU A 91 1.12 -4.92 -0.61
CA GLU A 91 0.21 -6.03 -0.34
C GLU A 91 0.80 -7.12 0.57
N LEU A 92 1.60 -6.73 1.58
CA LEU A 92 2.16 -7.65 2.55
C LEU A 92 1.05 -8.22 3.46
N LYS A 93 0.98 -9.55 3.57
CA LYS A 93 0.03 -10.22 4.46
C LYS A 93 0.57 -10.20 5.88
N ILE A 94 -0.21 -9.61 6.80
CA ILE A 94 0.09 -9.53 8.22
C ILE A 94 -1.11 -10.04 9.00
N GLY A 95 -0.96 -11.14 9.70
CA GLY A 95 -2.07 -11.82 10.34
C GLY A 95 -3.15 -12.24 9.32
N SER A 96 -4.36 -11.74 9.49
CA SER A 96 -5.47 -11.97 8.55
C SER A 96 -5.70 -10.80 7.59
N SER A 97 -4.95 -9.73 7.73
CA SER A 97 -5.04 -8.52 6.91
C SER A 97 -3.92 -8.46 5.87
N LYS A 98 -4.07 -7.55 4.90
CA LYS A 98 -3.10 -7.32 3.84
C LYS A 98 -2.85 -5.82 3.74
N ALA A 99 -1.64 -5.40 4.10
CA ALA A 99 -1.24 -3.99 4.12
C ALA A 99 -1.01 -3.46 2.70
N ASP A 100 -1.53 -2.28 2.40
CA ASP A 100 -1.44 -1.68 1.07
C ASP A 100 -0.01 -1.32 0.69
N LEU A 101 0.72 -0.70 1.63
CA LEU A 101 2.12 -0.34 1.46
C LEU A 101 2.86 -0.47 2.78
N VAL A 102 4.00 -1.15 2.75
CA VAL A 102 4.95 -1.25 3.87
C VAL A 102 6.26 -0.61 3.46
N MET A 103 6.86 0.18 4.33
CA MET A 103 8.16 0.79 4.14
C MET A 103 9.10 0.38 5.27
N LEU A 104 10.31 -0.03 4.90
CA LEU A 104 11.40 -0.41 5.81
C LEU A 104 12.61 0.48 5.53
N ASN A 105 13.03 1.24 6.53
CA ASN A 105 14.22 2.09 6.47
C ASN A 105 14.84 2.30 7.85
N GLY A 106 15.02 1.22 8.60
CA GLY A 106 15.39 1.23 10.02
C GLY A 106 14.17 1.33 10.95
N VAL A 107 13.03 1.72 10.42
CA VAL A 107 11.71 1.73 11.09
C VAL A 107 10.71 1.09 10.13
N ILE A 108 9.87 0.19 10.63
CA ILE A 108 8.81 -0.44 9.84
C ILE A 108 7.58 0.44 9.88
N ARG A 109 7.18 0.98 8.73
CA ARG A 109 5.96 1.79 8.60
C ARG A 109 4.96 1.12 7.70
N ILE A 110 3.71 1.07 8.14
CA ILE A 110 2.59 0.59 7.34
C ILE A 110 1.67 1.76 7.01
N PHE A 111 1.26 1.81 5.75
CA PHE A 111 0.29 2.76 5.24
C PHE A 111 -0.92 2.00 4.71
N GLU A 112 -2.05 2.12 5.41
CA GLU A 112 -3.35 1.60 4.97
C GLU A 112 -4.12 2.71 4.26
N ILE A 113 -4.53 2.45 3.02
CA ILE A 113 -5.19 3.45 2.18
C ILE A 113 -6.70 3.25 2.22
N LYS A 114 -7.41 4.31 2.55
CA LYS A 114 -8.87 4.39 2.52
C LYS A 114 -9.30 5.55 1.64
N THR A 115 -9.61 5.25 0.40
CA THR A 115 -10.09 6.22 -0.58
C THR A 115 -11.54 6.61 -0.30
N GLU A 116 -12.06 7.60 -1.03
CA GLU A 116 -13.48 7.96 -0.99
C GLU A 116 -14.43 6.84 -1.47
N LEU A 117 -13.88 5.79 -2.09
CA LEU A 117 -14.62 4.64 -2.66
C LEU A 117 -14.69 3.46 -1.69
N ASP A 118 -13.95 3.49 -0.58
CA ASP A 118 -13.78 2.36 0.32
C ASP A 118 -14.71 2.41 1.52
N GLY A 119 -15.02 1.21 2.04
CA GLY A 119 -15.67 1.05 3.33
C GLY A 119 -14.66 0.94 4.48
N PHE A 120 -15.08 1.39 5.68
CA PHE A 120 -14.24 1.41 6.88
C PHE A 120 -14.45 0.23 7.83
N SER A 121 -15.37 -0.68 7.55
CA SER A 121 -15.75 -1.78 8.44
C SER A 121 -14.60 -2.71 8.85
N LYS A 122 -13.57 -2.81 8.02
CA LYS A 122 -12.38 -3.64 8.27
C LYS A 122 -11.21 -2.88 8.86
N LEU A 123 -11.25 -1.54 8.91
CA LEU A 123 -10.10 -0.71 9.23
C LEU A 123 -9.56 -1.00 10.65
N SER A 124 -10.42 -1.05 11.65
CA SER A 124 -10.00 -1.32 13.03
C SER A 124 -9.26 -2.65 13.15
N LYS A 125 -9.76 -3.70 12.48
CA LYS A 125 -9.09 -4.99 12.45
C LYS A 125 -7.75 -4.94 11.71
N GLN A 126 -7.70 -4.26 10.58
CA GLN A 126 -6.46 -4.07 9.81
C GLN A 126 -5.40 -3.38 10.66
N ILE A 127 -5.74 -2.29 11.31
CA ILE A 127 -4.84 -1.55 12.21
C ILE A 127 -4.33 -2.47 13.35
N SER A 128 -5.23 -3.21 14.00
CA SER A 128 -4.83 -4.15 15.08
C SER A 128 -3.87 -5.26 14.57
N ASP A 129 -4.07 -5.76 13.36
CA ASP A 129 -3.14 -6.74 12.77
C ASP A 129 -1.78 -6.08 12.48
N TYR A 130 -1.75 -4.85 11.97
CA TYR A 130 -0.53 -4.14 11.58
C TYR A 130 0.31 -3.68 12.79
N GLN A 131 -0.33 -3.27 13.87
CA GLN A 131 0.34 -2.89 15.11
C GLN A 131 1.15 -4.02 15.74
N LYS A 132 0.83 -5.28 15.43
CA LYS A 132 1.61 -6.44 15.88
C LYS A 132 2.94 -6.61 15.11
N PHE A 133 3.15 -5.84 14.06
CA PHE A 133 4.32 -6.00 13.18
C PHE A 133 5.11 -4.69 12.99
N ALA A 134 4.47 -3.56 12.94
CA ALA A 134 5.08 -2.30 12.53
C ALA A 134 5.33 -1.36 13.70
N ASP A 135 6.44 -0.61 13.65
CA ASP A 135 6.76 0.46 14.60
C ASP A 135 5.79 1.64 14.48
N GLU A 136 5.35 1.92 13.25
CA GLU A 136 4.42 3.02 12.96
C GLU A 136 3.34 2.57 11.98
N VAL A 137 2.08 2.85 12.28
CA VAL A 137 0.94 2.57 11.41
C VAL A 137 0.24 3.87 11.04
N TYR A 138 0.01 4.08 9.76
CA TYR A 138 -0.66 5.25 9.20
C TYR A 138 -1.93 4.86 8.46
N VAL A 139 -2.99 5.64 8.64
CA VAL A 139 -4.16 5.63 7.76
C VAL A 139 -4.03 6.80 6.79
N VAL A 140 -4.03 6.48 5.49
CA VAL A 140 -4.02 7.46 4.41
C VAL A 140 -5.43 7.56 3.86
N THR A 141 -6.07 8.72 4.01
CA THR A 141 -7.48 8.87 3.66
C THR A 141 -7.80 10.14 2.89
N ASP A 142 -9.01 10.22 2.36
CA ASP A 142 -9.54 11.40 1.69
C ASP A 142 -9.97 12.51 2.67
N GLU A 143 -9.95 13.76 2.24
CA GLU A 143 -10.44 14.91 3.02
C GLU A 143 -11.87 14.69 3.57
N LYS A 144 -12.73 14.01 2.80
CA LYS A 144 -14.10 13.71 3.19
C LYS A 144 -14.19 12.91 4.49
N TYR A 145 -13.24 12.01 4.71
CA TYR A 145 -13.23 11.13 5.88
C TYR A 145 -12.22 11.55 6.96
N ALA A 146 -11.42 12.57 6.69
CA ALA A 146 -10.36 13.02 7.59
C ALA A 146 -10.87 13.27 9.01
N GLN A 147 -11.97 14.00 9.17
CA GLN A 147 -12.52 14.30 10.50
C GLN A 147 -13.00 13.05 11.25
N LYS A 148 -13.66 12.13 10.56
CA LYS A 148 -14.10 10.86 11.15
C LYS A 148 -12.91 10.05 11.66
N ILE A 149 -11.87 9.89 10.83
CA ILE A 149 -10.67 9.13 11.18
C ILE A 149 -9.89 9.81 12.32
N LYS A 150 -9.81 11.14 12.31
CA LYS A 150 -9.19 11.90 13.41
C LYS A 150 -9.86 11.65 14.75
N ILE A 151 -11.18 11.63 14.81
CA ILE A 151 -11.94 11.37 16.03
C ILE A 151 -11.72 9.92 16.47
N GLU A 152 -11.85 8.96 15.55
CA GLU A 152 -11.74 7.53 15.86
C GLU A 152 -10.34 7.15 16.39
N TYR A 153 -9.29 7.76 15.84
CA TYR A 153 -7.89 7.45 16.20
C TYR A 153 -7.21 8.56 17.02
N ALA A 154 -7.97 9.50 17.61
CA ALA A 154 -7.41 10.63 18.37
C ALA A 154 -6.46 10.19 19.48
N ASN A 155 -6.88 9.22 20.29
CA ASN A 155 -6.17 8.74 21.48
C ASN A 155 -5.41 7.42 21.23
N THR A 156 -4.92 7.21 20.01
CA THR A 156 -4.16 6.03 19.61
C THR A 156 -2.78 6.44 19.10
N ASN A 157 -1.88 5.48 18.93
CA ASN A 157 -0.56 5.69 18.31
C ASN A 157 -0.60 5.73 16.77
N VAL A 158 -1.78 5.56 16.14
CA VAL A 158 -1.97 5.57 14.69
C VAL A 158 -1.79 6.97 14.12
N GLY A 159 -0.97 7.10 13.08
CA GLY A 159 -0.80 8.33 12.31
C GLY A 159 -1.90 8.51 11.26
N ILE A 160 -2.11 9.75 10.82
CA ILE A 160 -3.15 10.10 9.85
C ILE A 160 -2.54 11.00 8.78
N ILE A 161 -2.66 10.57 7.54
CA ILE A 161 -2.24 11.33 6.35
C ILE A 161 -3.49 11.58 5.50
N VAL A 162 -3.71 12.83 5.11
CA VAL A 162 -4.85 13.21 4.28
C VAL A 162 -4.38 13.52 2.87
N PHE A 163 -4.98 12.85 1.90
CA PHE A 163 -4.79 13.15 0.48
C PHE A 163 -5.84 14.16 0.04
N ASN A 164 -5.44 15.41 -0.12
CA ASN A 164 -6.34 16.52 -0.38
C ASN A 164 -6.76 16.62 -1.87
N LYS A 165 -7.71 17.52 -2.17
CA LYS A 165 -8.22 17.79 -3.51
C LYS A 165 -7.15 18.29 -4.50
N ASN A 166 -6.07 18.86 -3.99
CA ASN A 166 -4.94 19.33 -4.79
C ASN A 166 -3.89 18.22 -5.03
N ASN A 167 -4.24 16.96 -4.76
CA ASN A 167 -3.36 15.80 -4.87
C ASN A 167 -2.07 15.92 -4.03
N LYS A 168 -2.20 16.53 -2.84
CA LYS A 168 -1.09 16.63 -1.87
C LYS A 168 -1.41 15.78 -0.64
N LEU A 169 -0.39 15.14 -0.11
CA LEU A 169 -0.43 14.44 1.16
C LEU A 169 -0.11 15.42 2.29
N ILE A 170 -0.95 15.42 3.31
CA ILE A 170 -0.84 16.29 4.49
C ILE A 170 -0.78 15.40 5.73
N ASP A 171 0.28 15.50 6.50
CA ASP A 171 0.41 14.80 7.78
C ASP A 171 -0.45 15.52 8.83
N GLU A 172 -1.63 14.97 9.10
CA GLU A 172 -2.57 15.52 10.08
C GLU A 172 -2.30 15.06 11.50
N LYS A 173 -1.73 13.86 11.63
CA LYS A 173 -1.27 13.30 12.89
C LYS A 173 -0.09 12.38 12.62
N LYS A 174 1.03 12.58 13.30
CA LYS A 174 2.16 11.64 13.27
C LYS A 174 1.81 10.39 14.06
N ALA A 175 2.24 9.24 13.59
CA ALA A 175 2.23 8.02 14.39
C ALA A 175 3.19 8.18 15.58
N SER A 176 2.90 7.53 16.68
CA SER A 176 3.80 7.42 17.81
C SER A 176 4.29 5.97 17.96
N ASN A 177 5.27 5.77 18.82
CA ASN A 177 5.87 4.47 19.09
C ASN A 177 4.81 3.40 19.39
N ASN A 178 5.01 2.20 18.84
CA ASN A 178 4.09 1.08 18.94
C ASN A 178 4.73 -0.18 19.56
N ASP A 179 5.88 -0.08 20.21
CA ASP A 179 6.66 -1.21 20.74
C ASP A 179 5.83 -2.14 21.64
N GLU A 180 4.93 -1.57 22.45
CA GLU A 180 4.09 -2.34 23.37
C GLU A 180 3.10 -3.30 22.69
N ASN A 181 2.80 -3.09 21.41
CA ASN A 181 1.86 -3.90 20.65
C ASN A 181 2.55 -4.93 19.73
N LEU A 182 3.87 -4.88 19.61
CA LEU A 182 4.61 -5.80 18.75
C LEU A 182 4.46 -7.25 19.24
N ASP A 183 4.20 -8.15 18.29
CA ASP A 183 4.07 -9.58 18.56
C ASP A 183 5.11 -10.36 17.74
N PHE A 184 6.12 -10.87 18.41
CA PHE A 184 7.21 -11.61 17.77
C PHE A 184 6.72 -12.81 16.95
N LYS A 185 5.62 -13.47 17.36
CA LYS A 185 5.03 -14.58 16.60
C LYS A 185 4.47 -14.11 15.26
N THR A 186 3.87 -12.93 15.23
CA THR A 186 3.37 -12.31 14.00
C THR A 186 4.54 -11.92 13.10
N ILE A 187 5.60 -11.33 13.66
CA ILE A 187 6.80 -10.94 12.92
C ILE A 187 7.46 -12.17 12.30
N PHE A 188 7.68 -13.22 13.09
CA PHE A 188 8.29 -14.46 12.62
C PHE A 188 7.49 -15.14 11.49
N LYS A 189 6.15 -15.13 11.57
CA LYS A 189 5.27 -15.75 10.56
C LYS A 189 5.27 -15.04 9.21
N ILE A 190 5.78 -13.83 9.13
CA ILE A 190 5.90 -13.08 7.87
C ILE A 190 7.14 -13.53 7.09
N LEU A 191 8.18 -13.97 7.80
CA LEU A 191 9.41 -14.46 7.19
C LEU A 191 9.15 -15.74 6.38
N ARG A 192 9.80 -15.85 5.24
CA ARG A 192 9.85 -17.10 4.47
C ARG A 192 10.74 -18.12 5.19
N LYS A 193 10.52 -19.39 4.88
CA LYS A 193 11.25 -20.48 5.52
C LYS A 193 12.78 -20.26 5.49
N GLN A 194 13.32 -19.88 4.36
CA GLN A 194 14.76 -19.65 4.25
C GLN A 194 15.21 -18.45 5.09
N GLU A 195 14.46 -17.35 5.05
CA GLU A 195 14.80 -16.12 5.79
C GLU A 195 14.91 -16.36 7.30
N TYR A 196 13.99 -17.13 7.89
CA TYR A 196 14.09 -17.42 9.33
C TYR A 196 15.14 -18.47 9.65
N LEU A 197 15.41 -19.44 8.75
CA LEU A 197 16.49 -20.38 8.94
C LEU A 197 17.86 -19.68 8.91
N ASP A 198 18.05 -18.73 7.98
CA ASP A 198 19.26 -17.91 7.90
C ASP A 198 19.47 -17.09 9.18
N LEU A 199 18.38 -16.53 9.74
CA LEU A 199 18.42 -15.83 11.04
C LEU A 199 18.81 -16.77 12.18
N VAL A 200 18.20 -17.96 12.26
CA VAL A 200 18.51 -18.95 13.30
C VAL A 200 19.97 -19.37 13.19
N GLU A 201 20.47 -19.64 11.99
CA GLU A 201 21.86 -20.03 11.77
C GLU A 201 22.81 -18.88 12.16
N SER A 202 22.49 -17.65 11.81
CA SER A 202 23.32 -16.48 12.17
C SER A 202 23.41 -16.23 13.67
N GLU A 203 22.33 -16.50 14.42
CA GLU A 203 22.28 -16.28 15.88
C GLU A 203 22.86 -17.43 16.69
N PHE A 204 22.58 -18.67 16.27
CA PHE A 204 22.95 -19.87 17.04
C PHE A 204 24.15 -20.65 16.46
N GLY A 205 24.60 -20.32 15.24
CA GLY A 205 25.69 -21.01 14.54
C GLY A 205 25.28 -22.37 13.95
N PHE A 206 24.04 -22.79 14.08
CA PHE A 206 23.50 -24.03 13.50
C PHE A 206 21.99 -23.94 13.32
N ILE A 207 21.44 -24.77 12.44
CA ILE A 207 20.02 -24.96 12.26
C ILE A 207 19.56 -26.16 13.09
N PRO A 208 18.70 -26.01 14.12
CA PRO A 208 18.20 -27.14 14.90
C PRO A 208 17.36 -28.08 14.03
N ASP A 209 17.59 -29.41 14.19
CA ASP A 209 16.77 -30.43 13.54
C ASP A 209 15.44 -30.62 14.30
N VAL A 210 14.54 -29.63 14.14
CA VAL A 210 13.22 -29.62 14.79
C VAL A 210 12.16 -29.18 13.78
N PRO A 211 10.89 -29.59 13.97
CA PRO A 211 9.78 -29.07 13.16
C PRO A 211 9.74 -27.55 13.18
N ASN A 212 9.41 -26.92 12.05
CA ASN A 212 9.34 -25.45 11.90
C ASN A 212 8.50 -24.76 12.98
N THR A 213 7.46 -25.40 13.49
CA THR A 213 6.64 -24.90 14.59
C THR A 213 7.40 -24.80 15.91
N CYS A 214 8.43 -25.63 16.11
CA CYS A 214 9.25 -25.60 17.34
C CYS A 214 10.24 -24.41 17.32
N LEU A 215 10.69 -23.97 16.16
CA LEU A 215 11.59 -22.81 16.02
C LEU A 215 10.93 -21.50 16.53
N LEU A 216 9.60 -21.42 16.52
CA LEU A 216 8.85 -20.31 17.11
C LEU A 216 9.00 -20.21 18.65
N TYR A 217 9.38 -21.31 19.31
CA TYR A 217 9.52 -21.41 20.77
C TYR A 217 10.97 -21.37 21.24
N THR A 218 11.93 -21.42 20.32
CA THR A 218 13.37 -21.33 20.63
C THR A 218 13.90 -19.90 20.60
N SER A 219 13.06 -18.92 20.22
CA SER A 219 13.41 -17.51 20.31
C SER A 219 13.57 -17.13 21.80
N PRO A 220 14.70 -16.51 22.20
CA PRO A 220 14.84 -16.02 23.58
C PRO A 220 13.69 -15.10 23.90
N SER A 221 13.07 -15.31 25.07
CA SER A 221 12.12 -14.35 25.64
C SER A 221 12.87 -13.03 25.84
N PRO A 222 12.26 -11.89 25.50
CA PRO A 222 12.85 -10.60 25.78
C PRO A 222 13.05 -10.40 27.28
#